data_0e444287fd80b89e5ba7b5a98f42611e
#
_entry.id   0e444287fd80b89e5ba7b5a98f42611e
#
_cell.length_a   1.000
_cell.length_b   1.000
_cell.length_c   1.000
_cell.angle_alpha   90.00
_cell.angle_beta   90.00
_cell.angle_gamma   90.00
#
_symmetry.space_group_name_H-M   'P 1'
#
loop_
_entity.id
_entity.type
_entity.pdbx_description
1 polymer ?
#
loop_
_entity_poly.entity_id
_entity_poly.type
_entity_poly.pdbx_seq_one_letter_code
_entity_poly.pdbx_strand_id
1 'polypeptide(L)'
;MEGKHLISLRISTTCVGFRDSLKSMRTGYIGMGGNLASWAGAPGATLAAAVVRLESLGRLVRRSSLYSTEPVGFAAQPRFMNAVVALETELAPRELLNGLLAIELEFGRDRAEGIKNGPRTLDLDILLLGDLQISEPDLRIPHPRLAERAFVLVPLNEIAAEVVVPGRGKTVMQLFDCLREGSQADADAVVRLQSESWFAR
;
A
#
# COMPACT_ATOMS: atom_id res chain seq x y z
N MET A 1 -12.75 59.19 47.57
CA MET A 1 -12.93 57.72 47.76
C MET A 1 -13.06 57.12 46.41
N GLU A 2 -11.89 56.61 45.90
CA GLU A 2 -11.76 56.01 44.53
C GLU A 2 -11.81 54.51 44.65
N GLY A 3 -12.84 53.94 44.08
CA GLY A 3 -12.99 52.46 43.95
C GLY A 3 -12.19 51.90 42.76
N LYS A 4 -11.11 51.19 43.01
CA LYS A 4 -10.35 50.48 41.97
C LYS A 4 -11.10 49.19 41.57
N HIS A 5 -11.62 49.12 40.33
CA HIS A 5 -12.07 47.89 39.72
C HIS A 5 -10.88 47.05 39.25
N LEU A 6 -10.65 45.91 39.90
CA LEU A 6 -9.75 44.88 39.42
C LEU A 6 -10.46 44.05 38.36
N ILE A 7 -10.01 44.15 37.11
CA ILE A 7 -10.40 43.26 36.02
C ILE A 7 -9.55 42.01 36.12
N SER A 8 -10.16 40.91 36.56
CA SER A 8 -9.53 39.57 36.54
C SER A 8 -9.50 39.01 35.12
N LEU A 9 -8.38 39.06 34.45
CA LEU A 9 -8.18 38.34 33.20
C LEU A 9 -8.08 36.82 33.52
N ARG A 10 -9.10 36.05 33.18
CA ARG A 10 -9.01 34.60 33.09
C ARG A 10 -8.31 34.24 31.77
N ILE A 11 -7.06 33.87 31.87
CA ILE A 11 -6.34 33.20 30.75
C ILE A 11 -6.87 31.76 30.67
N SER A 12 -7.74 31.52 29.70
CA SER A 12 -8.14 30.15 29.32
C SER A 12 -6.99 29.52 28.59
N THR A 13 -6.16 28.76 29.30
CA THR A 13 -5.16 27.89 28.72
C THR A 13 -5.90 26.71 28.13
N THR A 14 -6.30 26.81 26.87
CA THR A 14 -6.72 25.65 26.10
C THR A 14 -5.45 24.84 25.80
N CYS A 15 -5.12 23.89 26.66
CA CYS A 15 -4.16 22.84 26.36
C CYS A 15 -4.76 22.03 25.21
N VAL A 16 -4.34 22.35 23.98
CA VAL A 16 -4.46 21.45 22.85
C VAL A 16 -3.53 20.28 23.19
N GLY A 17 -4.11 19.24 23.77
CA GLY A 17 -3.40 17.99 24.05
C GLY A 17 -2.91 17.44 22.73
N PHE A 18 -1.62 17.63 22.46
CA PHE A 18 -0.86 16.83 21.55
C PHE A 18 -0.88 15.41 22.15
N ARG A 19 -1.89 14.64 21.80
CA ARG A 19 -1.87 13.19 22.06
C ARG A 19 -0.69 12.66 21.27
N ASP A 20 0.40 12.44 21.97
CA ASP A 20 1.46 11.55 21.56
C ASP A 20 0.75 10.25 21.14
N SER A 21 0.62 10.05 19.83
CA SER A 21 -0.02 8.86 19.29
C SER A 21 0.89 7.71 19.68
N LEU A 22 0.54 6.99 20.75
CA LEU A 22 1.18 5.76 21.14
C LEU A 22 1.41 4.96 19.86
N LYS A 23 2.68 4.69 19.52
CA LYS A 23 3.06 3.88 18.37
C LYS A 23 2.37 2.52 18.52
N SER A 24 1.27 2.35 17.80
CA SER A 24 0.46 1.14 17.87
C SER A 24 0.85 0.28 16.68
N MET A 25 1.27 -0.95 16.96
CA MET A 25 1.54 -1.96 15.94
C MET A 25 0.31 -2.13 15.04
N ARG A 26 0.49 -1.99 13.74
CA ARG A 26 -0.56 -2.14 12.72
C ARG A 26 -0.11 -3.07 11.63
N THR A 27 -1.04 -3.82 11.07
CA THR A 27 -0.79 -4.57 9.84
C THR A 27 -1.04 -3.65 8.65
N GLY A 28 0.01 -3.38 7.89
CA GLY A 28 -0.06 -2.72 6.59
C GLY A 28 -0.11 -3.77 5.47
N TYR A 29 -1.00 -3.61 4.50
CA TYR A 29 -1.00 -4.40 3.28
C TYR A 29 -0.43 -3.55 2.16
N ILE A 30 0.70 -4.00 1.61
CA ILE A 30 1.47 -3.28 0.60
C ILE A 30 1.33 -3.98 -0.73
N GLY A 31 0.75 -3.31 -1.71
CA GLY A 31 0.76 -3.73 -3.11
C GLY A 31 2.13 -3.52 -3.72
N MET A 32 2.60 -4.50 -4.46
CA MET A 32 3.89 -4.48 -5.15
C MET A 32 3.68 -4.74 -6.62
N GLY A 33 4.33 -3.98 -7.50
CA GLY A 33 4.24 -4.18 -8.94
C GLY A 33 5.46 -3.70 -9.69
N GLY A 34 5.74 -4.32 -10.85
CA GLY A 34 6.82 -3.89 -11.75
C GLY A 34 6.84 -4.69 -13.04
N ASN A 35 7.37 -4.11 -14.11
CA ASN A 35 7.48 -4.78 -15.41
C ASN A 35 8.80 -4.50 -16.14
N LEU A 36 9.70 -3.71 -15.52
CA LEU A 36 11.07 -3.52 -15.98
C LEU A 36 12.05 -4.22 -15.04
N ALA A 37 13.19 -4.63 -15.59
CA ALA A 37 14.30 -5.10 -14.79
C ALA A 37 14.94 -3.96 -13.97
N SER A 38 15.46 -4.29 -12.80
CA SER A 38 16.28 -3.42 -11.98
C SER A 38 17.71 -3.99 -11.83
N TRP A 39 18.53 -3.37 -10.99
CA TRP A 39 19.83 -3.93 -10.61
C TRP A 39 19.72 -5.33 -9.98
N ALA A 40 18.57 -5.67 -9.39
CA ALA A 40 18.32 -6.99 -8.78
C ALA A 40 17.92 -8.06 -9.83
N GLY A 41 17.72 -7.69 -11.09
CA GLY A 41 17.36 -8.60 -12.17
C GLY A 41 15.98 -8.37 -12.76
N ALA A 42 15.36 -9.43 -13.29
CA ALA A 42 14.01 -9.41 -13.87
C ALA A 42 12.95 -9.00 -12.84
N PRO A 43 11.72 -8.59 -13.26
CA PRO A 43 10.70 -8.08 -12.36
C PRO A 43 10.41 -8.96 -11.14
N GLY A 44 10.36 -10.29 -11.30
CA GLY A 44 10.17 -11.21 -10.17
C GLY A 44 11.31 -11.16 -9.15
N ALA A 45 12.56 -11.08 -9.61
CA ALA A 45 13.74 -10.93 -8.74
C ALA A 45 13.75 -9.54 -8.07
N THR A 46 13.33 -8.50 -8.78
CA THR A 46 13.17 -7.14 -8.25
C THR A 46 12.17 -7.15 -7.09
N LEU A 47 10.98 -7.75 -7.26
CA LEU A 47 9.99 -7.85 -6.21
C LEU A 47 10.50 -8.65 -5.00
N ALA A 48 11.22 -9.77 -5.24
CA ALA A 48 11.80 -10.57 -4.16
C ALA A 48 12.85 -9.79 -3.36
N ALA A 49 13.72 -9.04 -4.03
CA ALA A 49 14.68 -8.16 -3.36
C ALA A 49 14.00 -7.01 -2.59
N ALA A 50 12.93 -6.45 -3.15
CA ALA A 50 12.15 -5.40 -2.49
C ALA A 50 11.47 -5.91 -1.20
N VAL A 51 11.01 -7.17 -1.15
CA VAL A 51 10.48 -7.80 0.08
C VAL A 51 11.50 -7.75 1.21
N VAL A 52 12.77 -8.07 0.92
CA VAL A 52 13.86 -7.99 1.92
C VAL A 52 14.06 -6.55 2.41
N ARG A 53 13.94 -5.57 1.52
CA ARG A 53 14.06 -4.14 1.90
C ARG A 53 12.88 -3.67 2.76
N LEU A 54 11.67 -4.20 2.52
CA LEU A 54 10.49 -3.88 3.33
C LEU A 54 10.64 -4.30 4.81
N GLU A 55 11.49 -5.27 5.13
CA GLU A 55 11.77 -5.67 6.53
C GLU A 55 12.42 -4.54 7.36
N SER A 56 13.01 -3.52 6.72
CA SER A 56 13.47 -2.31 7.41
C SER A 56 12.34 -1.39 7.89
N LEU A 57 11.12 -1.57 7.35
CA LEU A 57 9.94 -0.78 7.68
C LEU A 57 9.00 -1.50 8.68
N GLY A 58 9.24 -2.78 8.95
CA GLY A 58 8.45 -3.58 9.86
C GLY A 58 8.66 -5.08 9.67
N ARG A 59 7.92 -5.89 10.39
CA ARG A 59 8.01 -7.35 10.33
C ARG A 59 7.11 -7.89 9.21
N LEU A 60 7.69 -8.55 8.23
CA LEU A 60 6.93 -9.28 7.21
C LEU A 60 6.18 -10.45 7.85
N VAL A 61 4.85 -10.52 7.69
CA VAL A 61 4.00 -11.58 8.27
C VAL A 61 3.37 -12.49 7.24
N ARG A 62 3.06 -11.97 6.05
CA ARG A 62 2.52 -12.76 4.93
C ARG A 62 2.97 -12.16 3.60
N ARG A 63 3.02 -13.01 2.59
CA ARG A 63 3.13 -12.61 1.18
C ARG A 63 2.22 -13.49 0.32
N SER A 64 1.62 -12.89 -0.68
CA SER A 64 0.85 -13.61 -1.70
C SER A 64 1.78 -14.34 -2.68
N SER A 65 1.20 -15.13 -3.55
CA SER A 65 1.88 -15.59 -4.76
C SER A 65 2.25 -14.41 -5.66
N LEU A 66 3.15 -14.63 -6.63
CA LEU A 66 3.38 -13.73 -7.76
C LEU A 66 2.28 -13.92 -8.80
N TYR A 67 1.86 -12.81 -9.40
CA TYR A 67 0.85 -12.79 -10.45
C TYR A 67 1.37 -12.02 -11.66
N SER A 68 1.14 -12.58 -12.86
CA SER A 68 1.38 -11.88 -14.13
C SER A 68 0.07 -11.25 -14.62
N THR A 69 0.12 -9.98 -15.01
CA THR A 69 -1.07 -9.24 -15.46
C THR A 69 -0.80 -8.42 -16.71
N GLU A 70 -1.84 -8.22 -17.52
CA GLU A 70 -1.78 -7.28 -18.63
C GLU A 70 -1.66 -5.84 -18.12
N PRO A 71 -0.97 -4.97 -18.87
CA PRO A 71 -0.92 -3.55 -18.58
C PRO A 71 -2.30 -2.89 -18.63
N VAL A 72 -2.60 -2.00 -17.67
CA VAL A 72 -3.82 -1.20 -17.66
C VAL A 72 -3.51 0.22 -18.13
N GLY A 73 -4.15 0.66 -19.20
CA GLY A 73 -4.02 2.01 -19.77
C GLY A 73 -2.99 2.05 -20.90
N PHE A 74 -1.69 2.17 -20.65
CA PHE A 74 -0.67 2.14 -21.69
C PHE A 74 -0.36 0.69 -22.07
N ALA A 75 -0.88 0.21 -23.21
CA ALA A 75 -0.80 -1.21 -23.61
C ALA A 75 0.56 -1.62 -24.19
N ALA A 76 1.33 -0.70 -24.79
CA ALA A 76 2.61 -0.99 -25.46
C ALA A 76 3.76 -1.13 -24.44
N GLN A 77 3.65 -2.05 -23.50
CA GLN A 77 4.65 -2.34 -22.46
C GLN A 77 4.59 -3.81 -22.04
N PRO A 78 5.64 -4.37 -21.40
CA PRO A 78 5.63 -5.73 -20.91
C PRO A 78 4.53 -5.96 -19.87
N ARG A 79 4.14 -7.25 -19.70
CA ARG A 79 3.26 -7.66 -18.60
C ARG A 79 3.85 -7.29 -17.25
N PHE A 80 3.00 -6.94 -16.30
CA PHE A 80 3.41 -6.66 -14.93
C PHE A 80 3.54 -7.95 -14.12
N MET A 81 4.45 -7.94 -13.18
CA MET A 81 4.47 -8.83 -12.03
C MET A 81 3.87 -8.08 -10.84
N ASN A 82 2.91 -8.69 -10.15
CA ASN A 82 2.23 -8.11 -8.99
C ASN A 82 2.21 -9.10 -7.83
N ALA A 83 2.24 -8.56 -6.61
CA ALA A 83 2.06 -9.29 -5.37
C ALA A 83 1.51 -8.36 -4.28
N VAL A 84 1.08 -8.93 -3.17
CA VAL A 84 0.77 -8.18 -1.95
C VAL A 84 1.51 -8.82 -0.78
N VAL A 85 2.05 -7.97 0.09
CA VAL A 85 2.65 -8.39 1.35
C VAL A 85 1.92 -7.76 2.54
N ALA A 86 1.89 -8.49 3.65
CA ALA A 86 1.44 -7.97 4.93
C ALA A 86 2.65 -7.68 5.81
N LEU A 87 2.73 -6.45 6.33
CA LEU A 87 3.82 -5.92 7.14
C LEU A 87 3.25 -5.42 8.46
N GLU A 88 3.73 -5.93 9.60
CA GLU A 88 3.46 -5.33 10.89
C GLU A 88 4.45 -4.20 11.16
N THR A 89 3.94 -3.00 11.41
CA THR A 89 4.76 -1.80 11.58
C THR A 89 4.20 -0.88 12.66
N GLU A 90 5.10 -0.16 13.33
CA GLU A 90 4.78 0.95 14.23
C GLU A 90 4.92 2.32 13.56
N LEU A 91 5.36 2.34 12.31
CA LEU A 91 5.54 3.59 11.58
C LEU A 91 4.22 4.34 11.41
N ALA A 92 4.28 5.65 11.55
CA ALA A 92 3.17 6.50 11.16
C ALA A 92 2.91 6.38 9.65
N PRO A 93 1.67 6.59 9.18
CA PRO A 93 1.31 6.44 7.76
C PRO A 93 2.24 7.19 6.81
N ARG A 94 2.65 8.41 7.19
CA ARG A 94 3.57 9.25 6.40
C ARG A 94 5.00 8.71 6.41
N GLU A 95 5.46 8.18 7.54
CA GLU A 95 6.78 7.55 7.65
C GLU A 95 6.84 6.29 6.78
N LEU A 96 5.78 5.46 6.82
CA LEU A 96 5.67 4.27 5.98
C LEU A 96 5.71 4.65 4.49
N LEU A 97 4.90 5.63 4.05
CA LEU A 97 4.92 6.11 2.67
C LEU A 97 6.32 6.56 2.24
N ASN A 98 6.99 7.36 3.06
CA ASN A 98 8.34 7.84 2.75
C ASN A 98 9.34 6.69 2.63
N GLY A 99 9.23 5.68 3.50
CA GLY A 99 10.05 4.47 3.43
C GLY A 99 9.81 3.68 2.13
N LEU A 100 8.55 3.52 1.72
CA LEU A 100 8.21 2.86 0.45
C LEU A 100 8.78 3.62 -0.75
N LEU A 101 8.64 4.94 -0.78
CA LEU A 101 9.20 5.79 -1.85
C LEU A 101 10.74 5.71 -1.91
N ALA A 102 11.41 5.63 -0.75
CA ALA A 102 12.86 5.45 -0.71
C ALA A 102 13.28 4.09 -1.29
N ILE A 103 12.53 3.03 -1.00
CA ILE A 103 12.76 1.70 -1.59
C ILE A 103 12.54 1.74 -3.11
N GLU A 104 11.45 2.34 -3.60
CA GLU A 104 11.23 2.50 -5.04
C GLU A 104 12.42 3.19 -5.74
N LEU A 105 12.92 4.28 -5.15
CA LEU A 105 14.07 5.02 -5.68
C LEU A 105 15.34 4.15 -5.69
N GLU A 106 15.59 3.35 -4.66
CA GLU A 106 16.70 2.39 -4.60
C GLU A 106 16.66 1.41 -5.78
N PHE A 107 15.47 0.99 -6.20
CA PHE A 107 15.28 0.09 -7.34
C PHE A 107 15.20 0.82 -8.69
N GLY A 108 15.57 2.10 -8.73
CA GLY A 108 15.68 2.88 -9.96
C GLY A 108 14.36 3.42 -10.50
N ARG A 109 13.34 3.53 -9.66
CA ARG A 109 12.09 4.19 -10.05
C ARG A 109 12.25 5.71 -9.99
N ASP A 110 12.25 6.36 -11.15
CA ASP A 110 12.13 7.82 -11.26
C ASP A 110 10.68 8.20 -11.55
N ARG A 111 10.03 8.87 -10.59
CA ARG A 111 8.65 9.37 -10.75
C ARG A 111 8.58 10.66 -11.56
N ALA A 112 9.69 11.41 -11.68
CA ALA A 112 9.74 12.68 -12.40
C ALA A 112 9.78 12.48 -13.93
N GLU A 113 10.43 11.39 -14.38
CA GLU A 113 10.58 11.06 -15.80
C GLU A 113 9.53 10.06 -16.30
N GLY A 114 8.71 9.49 -15.39
CA GLY A 114 7.79 8.41 -15.71
C GLY A 114 6.54 8.83 -16.48
N ILE A 115 6.16 8.03 -17.50
CA ILE A 115 4.84 8.14 -18.15
C ILE A 115 3.76 7.63 -17.18
N LYS A 116 2.64 8.33 -17.09
CA LYS A 116 1.49 7.89 -16.27
C LYS A 116 1.01 6.52 -16.74
N ASN A 117 0.94 5.55 -15.81
CA ASN A 117 0.66 4.12 -16.04
C ASN A 117 1.68 3.44 -16.98
N GLY A 118 2.85 4.05 -17.20
CA GLY A 118 3.93 3.50 -18.01
C GLY A 118 4.72 2.39 -17.29
N PRO A 119 5.74 1.85 -18.00
CA PRO A 119 6.60 0.81 -17.46
C PRO A 119 7.44 1.32 -16.28
N ARG A 120 7.72 0.43 -15.31
CA ARG A 120 8.47 0.77 -14.10
C ARG A 120 9.13 -0.44 -13.48
N THR A 121 10.24 -0.19 -12.79
CA THR A 121 11.01 -1.22 -12.10
C THR A 121 10.27 -1.74 -10.87
N LEU A 122 9.76 -0.83 -10.03
CA LEU A 122 9.06 -1.14 -8.78
C LEU A 122 7.98 -0.09 -8.50
N ASP A 123 6.84 -0.52 -8.02
CA ASP A 123 5.71 0.28 -7.53
C ASP A 123 5.26 -0.29 -6.18
N LEU A 124 5.21 0.54 -5.14
CA LEU A 124 4.82 0.16 -3.80
C LEU A 124 3.68 1.05 -3.31
N ASP A 125 2.49 0.47 -3.15
CA ASP A 125 1.28 1.17 -2.72
C ASP A 125 0.81 0.68 -1.35
N ILE A 126 0.50 1.60 -0.41
CA ILE A 126 -0.22 1.26 0.83
C ILE A 126 -1.68 0.99 0.47
N LEU A 127 -2.09 -0.28 0.53
CA LEU A 127 -3.47 -0.68 0.26
C LEU A 127 -4.36 -0.46 1.48
N LEU A 128 -3.91 -0.94 2.63
CA LEU A 128 -4.57 -0.84 3.94
C LEU A 128 -3.49 -0.62 5.02
N LEU A 129 -3.87 0.02 6.13
CA LEU A 129 -3.01 0.14 7.33
C LEU A 129 -3.87 0.08 8.59
N GLY A 130 -4.03 -1.12 9.15
CA GLY A 130 -4.98 -1.38 10.23
C GLY A 130 -6.39 -0.94 9.81
N ASP A 131 -7.05 -0.20 10.69
CA ASP A 131 -8.39 0.38 10.51
C ASP A 131 -8.38 1.84 10.07
N LEU A 132 -7.22 2.37 9.71
CA LEU A 132 -7.06 3.79 9.39
C LEU A 132 -7.81 4.19 8.12
N GLN A 133 -8.40 5.39 8.19
CA GLN A 133 -8.96 6.10 7.06
C GLN A 133 -8.28 7.46 6.95
N ILE A 134 -7.54 7.68 5.86
CA ILE A 134 -6.76 8.89 5.60
C ILE A 134 -7.13 9.42 4.22
N SER A 135 -7.37 10.72 4.13
CA SER A 135 -7.68 11.41 2.87
C SER A 135 -6.90 12.72 2.78
N GLU A 136 -5.60 12.58 2.53
CA GLU A 136 -4.69 13.69 2.26
C GLU A 136 -4.39 13.77 0.75
N PRO A 137 -3.86 14.88 0.23
CA PRO A 137 -3.61 15.05 -1.20
C PRO A 137 -2.76 13.94 -1.83
N ASP A 138 -1.75 13.47 -1.10
CA ASP A 138 -0.74 12.51 -1.55
C ASP A 138 -0.73 11.19 -0.73
N LEU A 139 -1.67 11.03 0.22
CA LEU A 139 -1.80 9.81 1.03
C LEU A 139 -3.28 9.50 1.28
N ARG A 140 -3.75 8.42 0.68
CA ARG A 140 -5.12 7.92 0.89
C ARG A 140 -5.10 6.47 1.32
N ILE A 141 -5.69 6.18 2.48
CA ILE A 141 -5.83 4.84 3.05
C ILE A 141 -7.28 4.65 3.48
N PRO A 142 -7.97 3.59 3.05
CA PRO A 142 -7.60 2.59 2.06
C PRO A 142 -7.26 3.19 0.69
N HIS A 143 -6.40 2.47 -0.06
CA HIS A 143 -6.05 2.91 -1.43
C HIS A 143 -7.33 3.13 -2.26
N PRO A 144 -7.52 4.30 -2.91
CA PRO A 144 -8.80 4.70 -3.51
C PRO A 144 -9.31 3.71 -4.55
N ARG A 145 -8.40 3.10 -5.33
CA ARG A 145 -8.75 2.14 -6.39
C ARG A 145 -8.61 0.67 -5.98
N LEU A 146 -8.53 0.36 -4.68
CA LEU A 146 -8.34 -1.00 -4.19
C LEU A 146 -9.43 -1.95 -4.71
N ALA A 147 -10.70 -1.51 -4.68
CA ALA A 147 -11.84 -2.34 -5.06
C ALA A 147 -12.07 -2.44 -6.58
N GLU A 148 -11.33 -1.67 -7.39
CA GLU A 148 -11.52 -1.58 -8.84
C GLU A 148 -10.47 -2.37 -9.63
N ARG A 149 -9.42 -2.88 -8.95
CA ARG A 149 -8.24 -3.46 -9.60
C ARG A 149 -8.10 -4.93 -9.28
N ALA A 150 -8.31 -5.80 -10.26
CA ALA A 150 -8.15 -7.24 -10.09
C ALA A 150 -6.72 -7.62 -9.68
N PHE A 151 -5.69 -6.98 -10.25
CA PHE A 151 -4.28 -7.22 -9.92
C PHE A 151 -3.88 -6.80 -8.50
N VAL A 152 -4.76 -6.08 -7.79
CA VAL A 152 -4.65 -5.76 -6.36
C VAL A 152 -5.49 -6.73 -5.54
N LEU A 153 -6.78 -6.90 -5.88
CA LEU A 153 -7.71 -7.71 -5.08
C LEU A 153 -7.40 -9.21 -5.10
N VAL A 154 -6.94 -9.76 -6.24
CA VAL A 154 -6.60 -11.19 -6.32
C VAL A 154 -5.48 -11.55 -5.33
N PRO A 155 -4.30 -10.92 -5.36
CA PRO A 155 -3.23 -11.23 -4.40
C PRO A 155 -3.59 -10.80 -2.96
N LEU A 156 -4.36 -9.73 -2.77
CA LEU A 156 -4.80 -9.32 -1.44
C LEU A 156 -5.76 -10.33 -0.83
N ASN A 157 -6.71 -10.86 -1.63
CA ASN A 157 -7.65 -11.88 -1.19
C ASN A 157 -6.94 -13.20 -0.78
N GLU A 158 -5.84 -13.54 -1.42
CA GLU A 158 -5.04 -14.73 -1.04
C GLU A 158 -4.55 -14.68 0.41
N ILE A 159 -4.22 -13.49 0.91
CA ILE A 159 -3.59 -13.35 2.24
C ILE A 159 -4.44 -12.62 3.28
N ALA A 160 -5.55 -12.01 2.89
CA ALA A 160 -6.34 -11.10 3.73
C ALA A 160 -7.86 -11.17 3.45
N ALA A 161 -8.38 -12.33 3.01
CA ALA A 161 -9.79 -12.50 2.60
C ALA A 161 -10.80 -11.93 3.60
N GLU A 162 -10.59 -12.20 4.90
CA GLU A 162 -11.50 -11.84 5.99
C GLU A 162 -11.32 -10.40 6.51
N VAL A 163 -10.31 -9.67 6.01
CA VAL A 163 -10.05 -8.29 6.47
C VAL A 163 -11.16 -7.37 5.99
N VAL A 164 -11.81 -6.70 6.92
CA VAL A 164 -12.81 -5.67 6.61
C VAL A 164 -12.10 -4.41 6.14
N VAL A 165 -12.46 -3.92 4.95
CA VAL A 165 -11.89 -2.70 4.38
C VAL A 165 -12.53 -1.47 5.04
N PRO A 166 -11.75 -0.65 5.76
CA PRO A 166 -12.26 0.54 6.45
C PRO A 166 -13.04 1.46 5.50
N GLY A 167 -14.16 1.98 5.98
CA GLY A 167 -15.04 2.87 5.21
C GLY A 167 -15.87 2.20 4.11
N ARG A 168 -15.71 0.87 3.87
CA ARG A 168 -16.51 0.14 2.86
C ARG A 168 -17.48 -0.88 3.46
N GLY A 169 -17.31 -1.27 4.73
CA GLY A 169 -18.18 -2.25 5.40
C GLY A 169 -18.19 -3.65 4.76
N LYS A 170 -17.22 -3.94 3.89
CA LYS A 170 -17.07 -5.22 3.18
C LYS A 170 -15.70 -5.80 3.45
N THR A 171 -15.60 -7.14 3.50
CA THR A 171 -14.31 -7.83 3.52
C THR A 171 -13.64 -7.76 2.16
N VAL A 172 -12.33 -8.04 2.12
CA VAL A 172 -11.57 -8.15 0.87
C VAL A 172 -12.19 -9.21 -0.04
N MET A 173 -12.61 -10.36 0.51
CA MET A 173 -13.29 -11.42 -0.23
C MET A 173 -14.59 -10.92 -0.88
N GLN A 174 -15.44 -10.23 -0.12
CA GLN A 174 -16.69 -9.66 -0.66
C GLN A 174 -16.44 -8.62 -1.76
N LEU A 175 -15.38 -7.83 -1.65
CA LEU A 175 -14.99 -6.90 -2.72
C LEU A 175 -14.49 -7.64 -3.97
N PHE A 176 -13.73 -8.72 -3.77
CA PHE A 176 -13.26 -9.57 -4.86
C PHE A 176 -14.41 -10.26 -5.58
N ASP A 177 -15.39 -10.81 -4.85
CA ASP A 177 -16.59 -11.42 -5.46
C ASP A 177 -17.40 -10.40 -6.26
N CYS A 178 -17.61 -9.18 -5.71
CA CYS A 178 -18.27 -8.09 -6.45
C CYS A 178 -17.50 -7.71 -7.73
N LEU A 179 -16.16 -7.68 -7.69
CA LEU A 179 -15.36 -7.40 -8.88
C LEU A 179 -15.54 -8.51 -9.94
N ARG A 180 -15.51 -9.77 -9.54
CA ARG A 180 -15.70 -10.91 -10.45
C ARG A 180 -17.06 -10.92 -11.10
N GLU A 181 -18.12 -10.61 -10.36
CA GLU A 181 -19.48 -10.49 -10.90
C GLU A 181 -19.59 -9.35 -11.93
N GLY A 182 -18.87 -8.23 -11.70
CA GLY A 182 -18.86 -7.09 -12.61
C GLY A 182 -17.94 -7.24 -13.83
N SER A 183 -16.83 -7.97 -13.70
CA SER A 183 -15.83 -8.16 -14.75
C SER A 183 -15.01 -9.44 -14.52
N GLN A 184 -15.58 -10.59 -14.86
CA GLN A 184 -14.89 -11.88 -14.77
C GLN A 184 -13.59 -11.89 -15.59
N ALA A 185 -13.60 -11.29 -16.80
CA ALA A 185 -12.43 -11.25 -17.67
C ALA A 185 -11.22 -10.54 -17.04
N ASP A 186 -11.44 -9.48 -16.25
CA ASP A 186 -10.34 -8.76 -15.58
C ASP A 186 -9.73 -9.60 -14.45
N ALA A 187 -10.54 -10.40 -13.75
CA ALA A 187 -10.06 -11.31 -12.72
C ALA A 187 -9.27 -12.48 -13.33
N ASP A 188 -9.74 -13.04 -14.44
CA ASP A 188 -9.11 -14.16 -15.15
C ASP A 188 -7.82 -13.74 -15.86
N ALA A 189 -7.64 -12.45 -16.18
CA ALA A 189 -6.41 -11.90 -16.73
C ALA A 189 -5.25 -11.85 -15.72
N VAL A 190 -5.52 -12.11 -14.43
CA VAL A 190 -4.52 -12.17 -13.36
C VAL A 190 -4.04 -13.61 -13.19
N VAL A 191 -2.89 -13.93 -13.80
CA VAL A 191 -2.36 -15.29 -13.87
C VAL A 191 -1.37 -15.54 -12.73
N ARG A 192 -1.68 -16.49 -11.86
CA ARG A 192 -0.78 -16.93 -10.79
C ARG A 192 0.45 -17.62 -11.37
N LEU A 193 1.63 -17.24 -10.90
CA LEU A 193 2.91 -17.84 -11.29
C LEU A 193 3.41 -18.81 -10.23
N GLN A 194 3.98 -19.92 -10.69
CA GLN A 194 4.74 -20.80 -9.82
C GLN A 194 6.19 -20.28 -9.76
N SER A 195 6.66 -19.88 -8.60
CA SER A 195 8.02 -19.36 -8.42
C SER A 195 8.55 -19.78 -7.05
N GLU A 196 9.45 -20.77 -7.05
CA GLU A 196 10.12 -21.21 -5.82
C GLU A 196 11.00 -20.09 -5.22
N SER A 197 11.69 -19.34 -6.07
CA SER A 197 12.57 -18.24 -5.64
C SER A 197 11.81 -17.09 -4.98
N TRP A 198 10.52 -16.92 -5.29
CA TRP A 198 9.69 -15.92 -4.64
C TRP A 198 9.44 -16.24 -3.17
N PHE A 199 9.36 -17.51 -2.78
CA PHE A 199 9.14 -17.95 -1.40
C PHE A 199 10.45 -18.31 -0.66
N ALA A 200 11.59 -18.38 -1.34
CA ALA A 200 12.88 -18.53 -0.69
C ALA A 200 13.20 -17.31 0.19
N ARG A 201 13.76 -17.57 1.37
CA ARG A 201 14.26 -16.52 2.29
C ARG A 201 15.69 -16.17 1.96
#